data_9b2b552ee5edd5cdbafe06bcad87f5f3
#
_entry.id   9b2b552ee5edd5cdbafe06bcad87f5f3
#
_cell.length_a   1.000
_cell.length_b   1.000
_cell.length_c   1.000
_cell.angle_alpha   90.00
_cell.angle_beta   90.00
_cell.angle_gamma   90.00
#
_symmetry.space_group_name_H-M   'P 1'
#
loop_
_entity.id
_entity.type
_entity.pdbx_description
1 polymer ?
#
loop_
_entity_poly.entity_id
_entity_poly.type
_entity_poly.pdbx_seq_one_letter_code
_entity_poly.pdbx_strand_id
1 'polypeptide(L)'
;MPAIDYRRARAELGLAAVLAPIGYRPRRCQGPQWRGPCPLRGAHSPDSRSFAAHLGTNLFYCFCCGAGGNALDLWAALRRLPLHAAVLDLCQRLHQPVPWLDGAGPGRHD
;
A
#
# COMPACT_ATOMS: atom_id res chain seq x y z
N MET A 1 12.61 -9.53 -19.13
CA MET A 1 11.97 -9.49 -17.82
C MET A 1 10.58 -8.91 -17.95
N PRO A 2 9.58 -9.57 -17.39
CA PRO A 2 8.25 -8.95 -17.37
C PRO A 2 8.27 -7.70 -16.51
N ALA A 3 7.49 -6.72 -16.92
CA ALA A 3 7.37 -5.46 -16.20
C ALA A 3 5.99 -5.35 -15.58
N ILE A 4 5.94 -4.78 -14.40
CA ILE A 4 4.67 -4.58 -13.70
C ILE A 4 3.96 -3.36 -14.27
N ASP A 5 2.66 -3.49 -14.49
CA ASP A 5 1.81 -2.37 -14.83
C ASP A 5 1.42 -1.66 -13.53
N TYR A 6 2.20 -0.64 -13.16
CA TYR A 6 1.98 0.04 -11.89
C TYR A 6 0.67 0.81 -11.85
N ARG A 7 0.15 1.21 -12.99
CA ARG A 7 -1.16 1.87 -13.03
C ARG A 7 -2.25 0.89 -12.58
N ARG A 8 -2.21 -0.32 -13.12
CA ARG A 8 -3.15 -1.36 -12.70
C ARG A 8 -2.92 -1.77 -11.26
N ALA A 9 -1.66 -1.89 -10.86
CA ALA A 9 -1.34 -2.28 -9.50
C ALA A 9 -1.91 -1.27 -8.52
N ARG A 10 -1.77 0.03 -8.79
CA ARG A 10 -2.33 1.05 -7.92
C ARG A 10 -3.85 1.00 -7.86
N ALA A 11 -4.48 0.65 -8.97
CA ALA A 11 -5.94 0.57 -9.01
C ALA A 11 -6.46 -0.68 -8.30
N GLU A 12 -5.74 -1.78 -8.38
CA GLU A 12 -6.18 -3.06 -7.83
C GLU A 12 -5.74 -3.27 -6.37
N LEU A 13 -4.65 -2.62 -5.97
CA LEU A 13 -4.10 -2.78 -4.62
C LEU A 13 -4.24 -1.46 -3.86
N GLY A 14 -5.38 -1.29 -3.21
CA GLY A 14 -5.65 -0.06 -2.48
C GLY A 14 -5.09 -0.06 -1.06
N LEU A 15 -5.22 1.07 -0.39
CA LEU A 15 -4.73 1.20 0.99
C LEU A 15 -5.38 0.18 1.93
N ALA A 16 -6.65 -0.13 1.73
CA ALA A 16 -7.32 -1.11 2.56
C ALA A 16 -6.64 -2.48 2.45
N ALA A 17 -6.18 -2.85 1.24
CA ALA A 17 -5.49 -4.11 1.03
C ALA A 17 -4.13 -4.16 1.74
N VAL A 18 -3.51 -3.01 1.95
CA VAL A 18 -2.25 -2.92 2.68
C VAL A 18 -2.47 -2.88 4.19
N LEU A 19 -3.45 -2.09 4.62
CA LEU A 19 -3.67 -1.86 6.04
C LEU A 19 -4.30 -3.08 6.75
N ALA A 20 -5.10 -3.86 6.03
CA ALA A 20 -5.74 -5.02 6.63
C ALA A 20 -4.74 -6.10 7.07
N PRO A 21 -3.77 -6.51 6.23
CA PRO A 21 -2.83 -7.56 6.64
C PRO A 21 -1.95 -7.17 7.83
N ILE A 22 -1.69 -5.89 8.03
CA ILE A 22 -0.86 -5.45 9.16
C ILE A 22 -1.70 -5.19 10.40
N GLY A 23 -3.02 -5.36 10.32
CA GLY A 23 -3.90 -5.14 11.47
C GLY A 23 -3.98 -3.69 11.89
N TYR A 24 -3.90 -2.76 10.95
CA TYR A 24 -3.89 -1.35 11.29
C TYR A 24 -5.20 -0.92 11.95
N ARG A 25 -5.09 -0.20 13.06
CA ARG A 25 -6.23 0.31 13.79
C ARG A 25 -6.21 1.83 13.77
N PRO A 26 -7.05 2.46 12.95
CA PRO A 26 -7.10 3.91 12.92
C PRO A 26 -7.71 4.44 14.22
N ARG A 27 -7.22 5.60 14.64
CA ARG A 27 -7.77 6.29 15.81
C ARG A 27 -9.11 6.93 15.49
N ARG A 28 -9.26 7.37 14.24
CA ARG A 28 -10.46 8.05 13.81
C ARG A 28 -10.73 7.76 12.35
N CYS A 29 -11.98 7.51 12.03
CA CYS A 29 -12.44 7.27 10.66
C CYS A 29 -13.57 8.25 10.35
N GLN A 30 -13.47 8.92 9.20
CA GLN A 30 -14.53 9.76 8.66
C GLN A 30 -14.71 9.37 7.21
N GLY A 31 -15.64 8.43 6.95
CA GLY A 31 -15.81 7.88 5.63
C GLY A 31 -14.51 7.24 5.15
N PRO A 32 -14.02 7.64 3.97
CA PRO A 32 -12.76 7.05 3.46
C PRO A 32 -11.51 7.63 4.11
N GLN A 33 -11.62 8.63 4.96
CA GLN A 33 -10.47 9.28 5.55
C GLN A 33 -10.18 8.70 6.93
N TRP A 34 -8.98 8.16 7.09
CA TRP A 34 -8.54 7.53 8.33
C TRP A 34 -7.37 8.32 8.92
N ARG A 35 -7.37 8.47 10.24
CA ARG A 35 -6.27 9.09 10.97
C ARG A 35 -5.86 8.19 12.11
N GLY A 36 -4.57 8.11 12.38
CA GLY A 36 -4.11 7.28 13.46
C GLY A 36 -2.59 7.29 13.60
N PRO A 37 -2.04 6.32 14.35
CA PRO A 37 -0.58 6.21 14.49
C PRO A 37 0.05 5.76 13.18
N CYS A 38 1.30 6.16 12.98
CA CYS A 38 2.04 5.80 11.77
C CYS A 38 2.47 4.34 11.83
N PRO A 39 2.08 3.52 10.86
CA PRO A 39 2.46 2.10 10.88
C PRO A 39 3.92 1.87 10.54
N LEU A 40 4.60 2.88 10.00
CA LEU A 40 5.98 2.73 9.58
C LEU A 40 6.97 2.82 10.74
N ARG A 41 6.62 3.54 11.79
CA ARG A 41 7.54 3.78 12.87
C ARG A 41 7.38 2.85 14.06
N GLY A 42 6.23 2.31 14.23
CA GLY A 42 5.98 1.26 15.23
C GLY A 42 5.98 1.66 16.69
N ALA A 43 6.54 2.80 17.04
CA ALA A 43 6.68 3.21 18.44
C ALA A 43 5.83 4.42 18.80
N HIS A 44 4.74 4.60 18.10
CA HIS A 44 3.85 5.73 18.34
C HIS A 44 2.83 5.42 19.41
N SER A 45 2.41 6.46 20.11
CA SER A 45 1.26 6.37 20.98
C SER A 45 0.04 5.93 20.19
N PRO A 46 -0.81 5.04 20.74
CA PRO A 46 -2.04 4.67 20.03
C PRO A 46 -2.99 5.83 19.82
N ASP A 47 -2.79 6.94 20.54
CA ASP A 47 -3.60 8.13 20.35
C ASP A 47 -3.07 9.06 19.27
N SER A 48 -1.93 8.73 18.68
CA SER A 48 -1.35 9.57 17.65
C SER A 48 -2.25 9.66 16.42
N ARG A 49 -2.26 10.82 15.78
CA ARG A 49 -3.01 11.05 14.55
C ARG A 49 -2.09 11.59 13.46
N SER A 50 -0.82 11.22 13.54
CA SER A 50 0.16 11.72 12.58
C SER A 50 0.01 11.07 11.20
N PHE A 51 -0.61 9.91 11.12
CA PHE A 51 -0.78 9.21 9.85
C PHE A 51 -2.17 9.48 9.30
N ALA A 52 -2.23 9.90 8.04
CA ALA A 52 -3.48 10.12 7.33
C ALA A 52 -3.55 9.22 6.12
N ALA A 53 -4.66 8.52 5.95
CA ALA A 53 -4.89 7.66 4.80
C ALA A 53 -6.26 7.99 4.23
N HIS A 54 -6.30 8.22 2.92
CA HIS A 54 -7.56 8.46 2.22
C HIS A 54 -7.82 7.29 1.29
N LEU A 55 -8.75 6.41 1.69
CA LEU A 55 -9.00 5.18 0.96
C LEU A 55 -9.61 5.44 -0.42
N GLY A 56 -10.33 6.55 -0.56
CA GLY A 56 -10.95 6.91 -1.83
C GLY A 56 -9.94 7.34 -2.89
N THR A 57 -8.93 8.11 -2.50
CA THR A 57 -7.89 8.55 -3.42
C THR A 57 -6.68 7.63 -3.44
N ASN A 58 -6.64 6.68 -2.51
CA ASN A 58 -5.54 5.72 -2.37
C ASN A 58 -4.20 6.40 -2.07
N LEU A 59 -4.25 7.47 -1.27
CA LEU A 59 -3.06 8.21 -0.89
C LEU A 59 -2.93 8.27 0.62
N PHE A 60 -1.70 8.27 1.09
CA PHE A 60 -1.42 8.43 2.52
C PHE A 60 -0.34 9.48 2.74
N TYR A 61 -0.29 10.00 3.95
CA TYR A 61 0.78 10.89 4.35
C TYR A 61 0.97 10.80 5.87
N CYS A 62 2.21 10.81 6.31
CA CYS A 62 2.54 10.85 7.73
C CYS A 62 3.17 12.19 8.07
N PHE A 63 2.50 12.96 8.94
CA PHE A 63 2.99 14.27 9.35
C PHE A 63 4.19 14.18 10.27
N CYS A 64 4.43 13.03 10.85
CA CYS A 64 5.56 12.83 11.75
C CYS A 64 6.85 12.51 11.00
N CYS A 65 6.80 11.58 10.06
CA CYS A 65 8.01 11.13 9.37
C CYS A 65 8.10 11.64 7.92
N GLY A 66 7.07 12.31 7.42
CA GLY A 66 7.09 12.86 6.07
C GLY A 66 6.87 11.86 4.96
N ALA A 67 6.64 10.58 5.28
CA ALA A 67 6.39 9.59 4.26
C ALA A 67 5.01 9.82 3.62
N GLY A 68 4.92 9.57 2.33
CA GLY A 68 3.65 9.73 1.62
C GLY A 68 3.68 9.01 0.31
N GLY A 69 2.50 8.84 -0.30
CA GLY A 69 2.36 8.18 -1.58
C GLY A 69 1.10 7.35 -1.65
N ASN A 70 1.14 6.31 -2.46
CA ASN A 70 0.01 5.40 -2.62
C ASN A 70 0.23 4.11 -1.82
N ALA A 71 -0.69 3.15 -1.98
CA ALA A 71 -0.63 1.89 -1.23
C ALA A 71 0.64 1.10 -1.52
N LEU A 72 1.13 1.12 -2.75
CA LEU A 72 2.35 0.40 -3.10
C LEU A 72 3.56 1.00 -2.40
N ASP A 73 3.61 2.34 -2.34
CA ASP A 73 4.69 3.02 -1.64
C ASP A 73 4.66 2.68 -0.15
N LEU A 74 3.47 2.60 0.42
CA LEU A 74 3.33 2.25 1.82
C LEU A 74 3.82 0.83 2.09
N TRP A 75 3.42 -0.13 1.24
CA TRP A 75 3.86 -1.50 1.43
C TRP A 75 5.37 -1.64 1.27
N ALA A 76 5.94 -0.95 0.26
CA ALA A 76 7.38 -0.96 0.06
C ALA A 76 8.12 -0.45 1.30
N ALA A 77 7.62 0.63 1.89
CA ALA A 77 8.23 1.18 3.09
C ALA A 77 8.08 0.25 4.30
N LEU A 78 6.90 -0.36 4.45
CA LEU A 78 6.65 -1.28 5.55
C LEU A 78 7.55 -2.51 5.50
N ARG A 79 7.77 -3.03 4.30
CA ARG A 79 8.56 -4.23 4.11
C ARG A 79 10.03 -3.94 3.82
N ARG A 80 10.37 -2.67 3.63
CA ARG A 80 11.73 -2.24 3.26
C ARG A 80 12.19 -2.94 1.99
N LEU A 81 11.33 -2.93 0.99
CA LEU A 81 11.58 -3.55 -0.29
C LEU A 81 11.55 -2.51 -1.40
N PRO A 82 12.30 -2.73 -2.49
CA PRO A 82 12.10 -1.92 -3.69
C PRO A 82 10.66 -2.07 -4.17
N LEU A 83 10.17 -1.09 -4.90
CA LEU A 83 8.78 -1.06 -5.31
C LEU A 83 8.36 -2.32 -6.07
N HIS A 84 9.21 -2.77 -7.01
CA HIS A 84 8.92 -3.98 -7.78
C HIS A 84 8.73 -5.19 -6.85
N ALA A 85 9.67 -5.39 -5.94
CA ALA A 85 9.60 -6.52 -5.01
C ALA A 85 8.41 -6.39 -4.07
N ALA A 86 8.06 -5.17 -3.69
CA ALA A 86 6.92 -4.94 -2.81
C ALA A 86 5.61 -5.33 -3.47
N VAL A 87 5.44 -5.02 -4.75
CA VAL A 87 4.22 -5.41 -5.47
C VAL A 87 4.12 -6.93 -5.54
N LEU A 88 5.21 -7.61 -5.84
CA LEU A 88 5.21 -9.07 -5.90
C LEU A 88 4.87 -9.67 -4.54
N ASP A 89 5.47 -9.14 -3.49
CA ASP A 89 5.22 -9.62 -2.13
C ASP A 89 3.77 -9.41 -1.71
N LEU A 90 3.22 -8.24 -2.00
CA LEU A 90 1.84 -7.94 -1.64
C LEU A 90 0.84 -8.83 -2.40
N CYS A 91 1.06 -9.00 -3.70
CA CYS A 91 0.19 -9.87 -4.49
C CYS A 91 0.21 -11.30 -3.97
N GLN A 92 1.38 -11.78 -3.58
CA GLN A 92 1.50 -13.12 -3.02
C GLN A 92 0.71 -13.25 -1.72
N ARG A 93 0.80 -12.26 -0.85
CA ARG A 93 0.09 -12.28 0.43
C ARG A 93 -1.42 -12.22 0.27
N LEU A 94 -1.87 -11.51 -0.76
CA LEU A 94 -3.30 -11.37 -1.02
C LEU A 94 -3.85 -12.44 -1.94
N HIS A 95 -2.99 -13.34 -2.41
CA HIS A 95 -3.37 -14.38 -3.36
C HIS A 95 -3.97 -13.80 -4.63
N GLN A 96 -3.37 -12.71 -5.12
CA GLN A 96 -3.81 -12.03 -6.32
C GLN A 96 -2.75 -12.16 -7.41
N PRO A 97 -3.19 -12.22 -8.68
CA PRO A 97 -2.22 -12.23 -9.78
C PRO A 97 -1.51 -10.88 -9.88
N VAL A 98 -0.26 -10.94 -10.28
CA VAL A 98 0.52 -9.72 -10.48
C VAL A 98 0.04 -9.05 -11.78
N PRO A 99 -0.26 -7.74 -11.76
CA PRO A 99 -0.70 -7.05 -12.97
C PRO A 99 0.49 -6.71 -13.86
N TRP A 100 0.84 -7.63 -14.74
CA TRP A 100 1.95 -7.44 -15.66
C TRP A 100 1.54 -6.50 -16.80
N LEU A 101 2.51 -5.78 -17.33
CA LEU A 101 2.29 -4.99 -18.51
C LEU A 101 1.86 -5.88 -19.67
N ASP A 102 1.00 -5.34 -20.52
CA ASP A 102 0.50 -6.07 -21.66
C ASP A 102 1.65 -6.53 -22.55
N GLY A 103 1.62 -7.81 -22.92
CA GLY A 103 2.67 -8.40 -23.72
C GLY A 103 3.93 -8.78 -22.96
N ALA A 104 4.00 -8.50 -21.67
CA ALA A 104 5.18 -8.78 -20.87
C ALA A 104 4.96 -9.80 -19.77
N GLY A 105 3.72 -10.10 -19.44
CA GLY A 105 3.43 -10.99 -18.34
C GLY A 105 3.64 -12.46 -18.63
N PRO A 106 3.97 -13.26 -17.60
CA PRO A 106 4.06 -14.70 -17.79
C PRO A 106 2.71 -15.30 -18.17
N GLY A 107 2.75 -16.33 -19.01
CA GLY A 107 1.53 -16.99 -19.47
C GLY A 107 0.75 -16.23 -20.50
N ARG A 108 1.24 -15.13 -20.95
CA ARG A 108 0.58 -14.33 -21.98
C ARG A 108 0.98 -14.83 -23.34
N HIS A 109 0.00 -15.16 -24.15
CA HIS A 109 0.22 -15.67 -25.50
C HIS A 109 -0.73 -15.00 -26.47
N ASP A 110 -0.24 -14.74 -27.63
CA ASP A 110 -1.07 -14.15 -28.68
C ASP A 110 -0.91 -14.87 -29.96
#